data_a6303faef39a820591fee701372cd513
#
_entry.id   a6303faef39a820591fee701372cd513
#
_cell.length_a   1.000
_cell.length_b   1.000
_cell.length_c   1.000
_cell.angle_alpha   90.00
_cell.angle_beta   90.00
_cell.angle_gamma   90.00
#
_symmetry.space_group_name_H-M   'P 1'
#
loop_
_entity.id
_entity.type
_entity.pdbx_description
1 polymer ?
#
loop_
_entity_poly.entity_id
_entity_poly.type
_entity_poly.pdbx_seq_one_letter_code
_entity_poly.pdbx_strand_id
1 'polypeptide(L)'
;YEPVWAIGTGRVASAADAQEVCAAIRKELASLASPRIADTVRVLYGGSVNAKNVGDIVAQDDVDGGLVGGASLDGEHFATLAAIAAGGPLP
;
A
#
# COMPACT_ATOMS: atom_id res chain seq x y z
N TYR A 1 6.38 1.75 3.07
CA TYR A 1 6.44 3.21 3.01
C TYR A 1 5.34 3.84 3.86
N GLU A 2 5.73 4.61 4.84
CA GLU A 2 4.79 5.32 5.71
C GLU A 2 5.02 6.83 5.56
N PRO A 3 4.20 7.53 4.74
CA PRO A 3 4.34 8.97 4.59
C PRO A 3 3.96 9.67 5.91
N VAL A 4 4.96 10.23 6.58
CA VAL A 4 4.76 10.84 7.91
C VAL A 4 3.71 11.96 7.90
N TRP A 5 3.61 12.68 6.80
CA TRP A 5 2.63 13.75 6.62
C TRP A 5 1.19 13.23 6.49
N ALA A 6 1.00 11.93 6.27
CA ALA A 6 -0.32 11.29 6.16
C ALA A 6 -0.70 10.50 7.42
N ILE A 7 0.26 10.21 8.31
CA ILE A 7 0.01 9.40 9.50
C ILE A 7 -0.68 10.26 10.58
N GLY A 8 -1.92 9.91 10.92
CA GLY A 8 -2.67 10.57 11.98
C GLY A 8 -3.05 12.02 11.71
N THR A 9 -2.88 12.52 10.48
CA THR A 9 -3.17 13.92 10.13
C THR A 9 -4.50 14.12 9.42
N GLY A 10 -5.16 13.04 9.03
CA GLY A 10 -6.34 13.09 8.14
C GLY A 10 -6.00 13.33 6.67
N ARG A 11 -4.72 13.56 6.36
CA ARG A 11 -4.26 13.69 4.97
C ARG A 11 -4.06 12.30 4.39
N VAL A 12 -4.38 12.13 3.11
CA VAL A 12 -4.28 10.86 2.40
C VAL A 12 -3.37 11.04 1.20
N ALA A 13 -2.38 10.16 1.07
CA ALA A 13 -1.57 10.12 -0.14
C ALA A 13 -2.45 9.61 -1.30
N SER A 14 -2.25 10.15 -2.49
CA SER A 14 -2.87 9.61 -3.68
C SER A 14 -2.24 8.28 -4.08
N ALA A 15 -2.92 7.49 -4.89
CA ALA A 15 -2.35 6.27 -5.47
C ALA A 15 -1.08 6.60 -6.27
N ALA A 16 -1.05 7.72 -6.97
CA ALA A 16 0.12 8.17 -7.71
C ALA A 16 1.31 8.48 -6.78
N ASP A 17 1.06 9.11 -5.62
CA ASP A 17 2.11 9.37 -4.62
C ASP A 17 2.68 8.06 -4.09
N ALA A 18 1.83 7.11 -3.75
CA ALA A 18 2.26 5.78 -3.28
C ALA A 18 3.09 5.07 -4.35
N GLN A 19 2.65 5.09 -5.60
CA GLN A 19 3.37 4.49 -6.71
C GLN A 19 4.75 5.11 -6.91
N GLU A 20 4.83 6.43 -6.90
CA GLU A 20 6.09 7.15 -7.11
C GLU A 20 7.15 6.73 -6.10
N VAL A 21 6.79 6.72 -4.81
CA VAL A 21 7.75 6.37 -3.76
C VAL A 21 8.04 4.87 -3.74
N CYS A 22 7.05 4.01 -3.91
CA CYS A 22 7.27 2.56 -3.96
C CYS A 22 8.14 2.17 -5.16
N ALA A 23 7.96 2.81 -6.31
CA ALA A 23 8.83 2.61 -7.46
C ALA A 23 10.27 3.03 -7.16
N ALA A 24 10.46 4.17 -6.47
CA ALA A 24 11.78 4.65 -6.07
C ALA A 24 12.46 3.68 -5.10
N ILE A 25 11.71 3.11 -4.14
CA ILE A 25 12.22 2.10 -3.21
C ILE A 25 12.67 0.86 -3.99
N ARG A 26 11.86 0.37 -4.92
CA ARG A 26 12.19 -0.81 -5.71
C ARG A 26 13.42 -0.59 -6.57
N LYS A 27 13.54 0.59 -7.18
CA LYS A 27 14.73 0.98 -7.95
C LYS A 27 15.99 0.98 -7.08
N GLU A 28 15.89 1.48 -5.86
CA GLU A 28 17.01 1.48 -4.91
C GLU A 28 17.38 0.05 -4.49
N LEU A 29 16.41 -0.81 -4.26
CA LEU A 29 16.64 -2.23 -3.98
C LEU A 29 17.36 -2.91 -5.13
N ALA A 30 16.98 -2.62 -6.37
CA ALA A 30 17.64 -3.17 -7.55
C ALA A 30 19.10 -2.74 -7.63
N SER A 31 19.40 -1.51 -7.24
CA SER A 31 20.76 -0.96 -7.20
C SER A 31 21.60 -1.57 -6.08
N LEU A 32 21.02 -1.74 -4.88
CA LEU A 32 21.72 -2.25 -3.70
C LEU A 32 21.91 -3.77 -3.73
N ALA A 33 21.00 -4.51 -4.33
CA ALA A 33 21.04 -5.97 -4.40
C ALA A 33 21.08 -6.44 -5.86
N SER A 34 19.92 -6.57 -6.50
CA SER A 34 19.80 -6.89 -7.91
C SER A 34 18.36 -6.61 -8.40
N PRO A 35 18.14 -6.43 -9.70
CA PRO A 35 16.79 -6.31 -10.24
C PRO A 35 15.93 -7.52 -9.90
N ARG A 36 16.49 -8.71 -9.91
CA ARG A 36 15.79 -9.96 -9.57
C ARG A 36 15.30 -9.96 -8.13
N ILE A 37 16.14 -9.54 -7.18
CA ILE A 37 15.76 -9.46 -5.76
C ILE A 37 14.71 -8.37 -5.58
N ALA A 38 14.89 -7.21 -6.20
CA ALA A 38 13.92 -6.12 -6.13
C ALA A 38 12.53 -6.55 -6.59
N ASP A 39 12.43 -7.39 -7.62
CA ASP A 39 11.16 -7.90 -8.12
C ASP A 39 10.46 -8.86 -7.16
N THR A 40 11.21 -9.48 -6.24
CA THR A 40 10.66 -10.45 -5.26
C THR A 40 10.31 -9.82 -3.92
N VAL A 41 10.82 -8.64 -3.61
CA VAL A 41 10.54 -7.95 -2.35
C VAL A 41 9.18 -7.25 -2.45
N ARG A 42 8.32 -7.50 -1.45
CA ARG A 42 7.04 -6.80 -1.37
C ARG A 42 7.24 -5.42 -0.79
N VAL A 43 6.73 -4.41 -1.49
CA VAL A 43 6.75 -3.02 -1.03
C VAL A 43 5.33 -2.63 -0.66
N LEU A 44 5.12 -2.25 0.59
CA LEU A 44 3.80 -1.94 1.14
C LEU A 44 3.62 -0.44 1.34
N TYR A 45 2.39 0.03 1.16
CA TYR A 45 2.01 1.39 1.53
C TYR A 45 1.40 1.38 2.93
N GLY A 46 1.91 2.24 3.83
CA GLY A 46 1.49 2.29 5.23
C GLY A 46 0.95 3.64 5.69
N GLY A 47 0.45 4.46 4.78
CA GLY A 47 -0.28 5.67 5.16
C GLY A 47 -1.73 5.36 5.53
N SER A 48 -2.63 6.32 5.38
CA SER A 48 -4.06 6.10 5.63
C SER A 48 -4.65 5.16 4.58
N VAL A 49 -4.98 3.95 4.99
CA VAL A 49 -5.57 2.91 4.14
C VAL A 49 -6.94 2.54 4.68
N ASN A 50 -7.93 2.53 3.81
CA ASN A 50 -9.31 2.16 4.12
C ASN A 50 -9.97 1.49 2.91
N ALA A 51 -11.21 1.03 3.07
CA ALA A 51 -11.93 0.35 2.01
C ALA A 51 -12.18 1.21 0.76
N LYS A 52 -12.15 2.54 0.91
CA LYS A 52 -12.41 3.46 -0.22
C LYS A 52 -11.18 3.67 -1.10
N ASN A 53 -9.97 3.63 -0.53
CA ASN A 53 -8.73 3.95 -1.26
C ASN A 53 -7.82 2.76 -1.55
N VAL A 54 -7.99 1.64 -0.83
CA VAL A 54 -7.08 0.50 -0.96
C VAL A 54 -7.04 -0.08 -2.37
N GLY A 55 -8.18 -0.11 -3.06
CA GLY A 55 -8.26 -0.64 -4.42
C GLY A 55 -7.35 0.09 -5.40
N ASP A 56 -7.41 1.41 -5.39
CA ASP A 56 -6.58 2.25 -6.28
C ASP A 56 -5.10 2.18 -5.91
N ILE A 57 -4.81 2.08 -4.61
CA ILE A 57 -3.42 2.02 -4.12
C ILE A 57 -2.76 0.71 -4.53
N VAL A 58 -3.41 -0.44 -4.25
CA VAL A 58 -2.82 -1.75 -4.58
C VAL A 58 -2.88 -2.08 -6.07
N ALA A 59 -3.65 -1.34 -6.86
CA ALA A 59 -3.66 -1.47 -8.31
C ALA A 59 -2.39 -0.89 -8.96
N GLN A 60 -1.61 -0.10 -8.22
CA GLN A 60 -0.37 0.48 -8.75
C GLN A 60 0.71 -0.60 -8.92
N ASP A 61 1.52 -0.46 -9.97
CA ASP A 61 2.50 -1.48 -10.38
C ASP A 61 3.51 -1.86 -9.29
N ASP A 62 3.94 -0.90 -8.48
CA ASP A 62 4.99 -1.11 -7.49
C ASP A 62 4.49 -1.17 -6.05
N VAL A 63 3.17 -1.16 -5.85
CA VAL A 63 2.56 -1.32 -4.52
C VAL A 63 2.02 -2.73 -4.39
N ASP A 64 2.60 -3.51 -3.49
CA ASP A 64 2.26 -4.93 -3.31
C ASP A 64 1.21 -5.16 -2.22
N GLY A 65 0.88 -4.15 -1.44
CA GLY A 65 -0.11 -4.26 -0.39
C GLY A 65 -0.13 -3.05 0.52
N GLY A 66 -0.84 -3.16 1.64
CA GLY A 66 -0.97 -2.12 2.62
C GLY A 66 -0.59 -2.56 4.02
N LEU A 67 -0.10 -1.64 4.82
CA LEU A 67 0.04 -1.80 6.26
C LEU A 67 -1.07 -1.00 6.91
N VAL A 68 -2.04 -1.70 7.50
CA VAL A 68 -3.30 -1.11 7.96
C VAL A 68 -3.27 -0.82 9.45
N GLY A 69 -3.52 0.43 9.81
CA GLY A 69 -3.61 0.87 11.20
C GLY A 69 -5.04 0.90 11.72
N GLY A 70 -5.59 2.11 11.91
CA GLY A 70 -6.91 2.33 12.52
C GLY A 70 -8.06 1.55 11.90
N ALA A 71 -8.05 1.38 10.58
CA ALA A 71 -9.08 0.60 9.88
C ALA A 71 -9.11 -0.88 10.27
N SER A 72 -8.03 -1.40 10.86
CA SER A 72 -7.96 -2.80 11.32
C SER A 72 -8.70 -3.04 12.64
N LEU A 73 -9.09 -1.97 13.34
CA LEU A 73 -9.78 -2.07 14.62
C LEU A 73 -11.25 -2.46 14.47
N ASP A 74 -11.84 -2.31 13.30
CA ASP A 74 -13.18 -2.75 12.95
C ASP A 74 -13.04 -3.99 12.05
N GLY A 75 -13.45 -5.16 12.56
CA GLY A 75 -13.27 -6.43 11.86
C GLY A 75 -14.02 -6.50 10.53
N GLU A 76 -15.20 -5.94 10.45
CA GLU A 76 -16.00 -5.91 9.22
C GLU A 76 -15.37 -5.00 8.16
N HIS A 77 -14.93 -3.81 8.57
CA HIS A 77 -14.22 -2.88 7.69
C HIS A 77 -12.90 -3.50 7.21
N PHE A 78 -12.15 -4.12 8.11
CA PHE A 78 -10.88 -4.76 7.75
C PHE A 78 -11.08 -5.92 6.77
N ALA A 79 -12.10 -6.76 6.97
CA ALA A 79 -12.42 -7.85 6.05
C ALA A 79 -12.79 -7.33 4.65
N THR A 80 -13.57 -6.25 4.58
CA THR A 80 -13.91 -5.60 3.31
C THR A 80 -12.68 -5.03 2.63
N LEU A 81 -11.83 -4.34 3.37
CA LEU A 81 -10.58 -3.79 2.88
C LEU A 81 -9.67 -4.88 2.32
N ALA A 82 -9.49 -5.97 3.05
CA ALA A 82 -8.66 -7.08 2.62
C ALA A 82 -9.21 -7.76 1.35
N ALA A 83 -10.53 -7.92 1.25
CA ALA A 83 -11.17 -8.47 0.06
C ALA A 83 -10.93 -7.60 -1.18
N ILE A 84 -11.07 -6.28 -1.03
CA ILE A 84 -10.80 -5.33 -2.12
C ILE A 84 -9.33 -5.39 -2.54
N ALA A 85 -8.42 -5.39 -1.57
CA ALA A 85 -6.98 -5.47 -1.84
C ALA A 85 -6.59 -6.76 -2.58
N ALA A 86 -7.26 -7.87 -2.26
CA ALA A 86 -7.04 -9.15 -2.92
C ALA A 86 -7.72 -9.27 -4.28
N GLY A 87 -8.57 -8.31 -4.65
CA GLY A 87 -9.36 -8.40 -5.89
C GLY A 87 -10.48 -9.43 -5.84
N GLY A 88 -10.82 -9.90 -4.64
CA GLY A 88 -11.84 -10.91 -4.45
C GLY A 88 -13.24 -10.33 -4.26
N PRO A 89 -14.26 -11.19 -4.15
CA PRO A 89 -15.62 -10.75 -3.83
C PRO A 89 -15.67 -10.19 -2.40
N LEU A 90 -16.57 -9.25 -2.18
CA LEU A 90 -16.81 -8.71 -0.84
C LEU A 90 -17.41 -9.79 0.08
N PRO A 91 -17.04 -9.72 1.35
CA PRO A 91 -17.58 -10.67 2.34
C PRO A 91 -19.06 -10.50 2.57
#